data_75ba823547d92ce87bf186d234c2122f
#
_entry.id   75ba823547d92ce87bf186d234c2122f
#
_cell.length_a   1.000
_cell.length_b   1.000
_cell.length_c   1.000
_cell.angle_alpha   90.00
_cell.angle_beta   90.00
_cell.angle_gamma   90.00
#
_symmetry.space_group_name_H-M   'P 1'
#
loop_
_entity.id
_entity.type
_entity.pdbx_description
1 polymer ?
#
loop_
_entity_poly.entity_id
_entity_poly.type
_entity_poly.pdbx_seq_one_letter_code
_entity_poly.pdbx_strand_id
1 'polypeptide(L)'
;MKNETMYFNDLLSIWLEKQKQARALSTYVKYRHLADRYISPYFRSIQLSKADLPLLQTFRNSLLSPDSLHPLGNGTIRCILLLVNSILRLSYETGQTNGILYLPPRLPKKRPEVPVFTLQEQEQLEHYLTAHTGVSEAVIYLGLYTGLRVGELCALRWENIHFSDRYLHVRHTVQRLTRLDTTHKSELILSGPKSISSNRLVPLPAFLLPI
;
A
#
# COMPACT_ATOMS: atom_id res chain seq x y z
N MET A 1 -15.11 -38.97 -8.59
CA MET A 1 -13.97 -38.04 -8.44
C MET A 1 -13.73 -37.87 -6.95
N LYS A 2 -12.53 -38.19 -6.44
CA LYS A 2 -12.20 -38.03 -5.03
C LYS A 2 -12.31 -36.57 -4.65
N ASN A 3 -13.21 -36.23 -3.71
CA ASN A 3 -13.21 -34.94 -3.04
C ASN A 3 -11.90 -34.83 -2.23
N GLU A 4 -10.85 -34.33 -2.86
CA GLU A 4 -9.65 -33.95 -2.11
C GLU A 4 -10.07 -32.85 -1.13
N THR A 5 -9.79 -33.08 0.12
CA THR A 5 -10.12 -32.12 1.19
C THR A 5 -9.29 -30.86 0.99
N MET A 6 -9.87 -29.81 0.43
CA MET A 6 -9.20 -28.53 0.18
C MET A 6 -9.09 -27.73 1.47
N TYR A 7 -7.92 -27.24 1.79
CA TYR A 7 -7.69 -26.33 2.91
C TYR A 7 -7.79 -24.87 2.47
N PHE A 8 -8.10 -23.99 3.41
CA PHE A 8 -8.18 -22.56 3.12
C PHE A 8 -6.86 -22.02 2.54
N ASN A 9 -5.72 -22.47 3.05
CA ASN A 9 -4.40 -22.02 2.57
C ASN A 9 -4.06 -22.50 1.16
N ASP A 10 -4.65 -23.58 0.67
CA ASP A 10 -4.49 -24.01 -0.74
C ASP A 10 -5.18 -22.98 -1.64
N LEU A 11 -6.40 -22.59 -1.28
CA LEU A 11 -7.14 -21.56 -1.99
C LEU A 11 -6.46 -20.18 -1.89
N LEU A 12 -5.91 -19.83 -0.72
CA LEU A 12 -5.11 -18.61 -0.53
C LEU A 12 -3.92 -18.58 -1.49
N SER A 13 -3.21 -19.71 -1.66
CA SER A 13 -2.08 -19.82 -2.58
C SER A 13 -2.50 -19.60 -4.04
N ILE A 14 -3.59 -20.23 -4.46
CA ILE A 14 -4.17 -20.02 -5.79
C ILE A 14 -4.57 -18.56 -6.00
N TRP A 15 -5.20 -17.96 -4.99
CA TRP A 15 -5.60 -16.56 -5.05
C TRP A 15 -4.39 -15.62 -5.18
N LEU A 16 -3.32 -15.87 -4.40
CA LEU A 16 -2.09 -15.08 -4.46
C LEU A 16 -1.41 -15.16 -5.83
N GLU A 17 -1.37 -16.34 -6.45
CA GLU A 17 -0.82 -16.47 -7.82
C GLU A 17 -1.64 -15.67 -8.84
N LYS A 18 -2.96 -15.68 -8.75
CA LYS A 18 -3.82 -14.81 -9.58
C LYS A 18 -3.53 -13.32 -9.35
N GLN A 19 -3.31 -12.90 -8.08
CA GLN A 19 -2.99 -11.50 -7.78
C GLN A 19 -1.60 -11.11 -8.31
N LYS A 20 -0.63 -12.01 -8.27
CA LYS A 20 0.72 -11.80 -8.80
C LYS A 20 0.72 -11.45 -10.28
N GLN A 21 -0.15 -12.10 -11.06
CA GLN A 21 -0.30 -11.85 -12.49
C GLN A 21 -1.13 -10.60 -12.79
N ALA A 22 -2.13 -10.28 -11.97
CA ALA A 22 -3.13 -9.25 -12.26
C ALA A 22 -2.83 -7.88 -11.64
N ARG A 23 -1.92 -7.79 -10.67
CA ARG A 23 -1.69 -6.57 -9.88
C ARG A 23 -0.27 -6.03 -10.03
N ALA A 24 -0.12 -4.72 -9.79
CA ALA A 24 1.18 -4.11 -9.64
C ALA A 24 1.97 -4.77 -8.50
N LEU A 25 3.28 -4.92 -8.66
CA LEU A 25 4.17 -5.58 -7.71
C LEU A 25 3.98 -5.07 -6.27
N SER A 26 3.87 -3.75 -6.06
CA SER A 26 3.67 -3.17 -4.73
C SER A 26 2.36 -3.61 -4.06
N THR A 27 1.31 -3.82 -4.85
CA THR A 27 0.02 -4.34 -4.35
C THR A 27 0.13 -5.81 -3.99
N TYR A 28 0.78 -6.60 -4.84
CA TYR A 28 1.01 -8.03 -4.58
C TYR A 28 1.87 -8.25 -3.34
N VAL A 29 2.99 -7.53 -3.19
CA VAL A 29 3.85 -7.59 -2.00
C VAL A 29 3.06 -7.28 -0.73
N LYS A 30 2.22 -6.24 -0.75
CA LYS A 30 1.33 -5.91 0.37
C LYS A 30 0.37 -7.06 0.69
N TYR A 31 -0.28 -7.64 -0.31
CA TYR A 31 -1.22 -8.75 -0.12
C TYR A 31 -0.51 -9.98 0.43
N ARG A 32 0.65 -10.33 -0.11
CA ARG A 32 1.47 -11.43 0.37
C ARG A 32 1.86 -11.24 1.83
N HIS A 33 2.34 -10.05 2.20
CA HIS A 33 2.70 -9.75 3.59
C HIS A 33 1.51 -9.88 4.55
N LEU A 34 0.33 -9.36 4.18
CA LEU A 34 -0.89 -9.51 5.00
C LEU A 34 -1.34 -10.97 5.09
N ALA A 35 -1.24 -11.71 4.00
CA ALA A 35 -1.57 -13.13 3.97
C ALA A 35 -0.66 -13.94 4.87
N ASP A 36 0.65 -13.79 4.76
CA ASP A 36 1.63 -14.56 5.52
C ASP A 36 1.59 -14.23 7.01
N ARG A 37 1.34 -12.95 7.37
CA ARG A 37 1.38 -12.53 8.76
C ARG A 37 0.07 -12.76 9.52
N TYR A 38 -1.09 -12.66 8.87
CA TYR A 38 -2.38 -12.66 9.57
C TYR A 38 -3.34 -13.74 9.10
N ILE A 39 -3.38 -14.06 7.80
CA ILE A 39 -4.38 -14.98 7.26
C ILE A 39 -3.87 -16.42 7.34
N SER A 40 -2.72 -16.70 6.74
CA SER A 40 -2.18 -18.07 6.66
C SER A 40 -1.97 -18.74 8.03
N PRO A 41 -1.44 -18.08 9.06
CA PRO A 41 -1.29 -18.71 10.37
C PRO A 41 -2.62 -19.08 11.02
N TYR A 42 -3.65 -18.23 10.88
CA TYR A 42 -4.97 -18.47 11.47
C TYR A 42 -5.72 -19.62 10.78
N PHE A 43 -5.68 -19.65 9.45
CA PHE A 43 -6.41 -20.63 8.64
C PHE A 43 -5.60 -21.89 8.29
N ARG A 44 -4.42 -22.08 8.89
CA ARG A 44 -3.44 -23.13 8.50
C ARG A 44 -4.02 -24.54 8.43
N SER A 45 -4.85 -24.90 9.39
CA SER A 45 -5.42 -26.26 9.52
C SER A 45 -6.93 -26.28 9.24
N ILE A 46 -7.48 -25.20 8.70
CA ILE A 46 -8.90 -25.07 8.45
C ILE A 46 -9.25 -25.62 7.07
N GLN A 47 -10.07 -26.68 7.05
CA GLN A 47 -10.67 -27.15 5.80
C GLN A 47 -11.65 -26.10 5.27
N LEU A 48 -11.67 -25.89 3.96
CA LEU A 48 -12.52 -24.88 3.34
C LEU A 48 -14.01 -25.09 3.64
N SER A 49 -14.45 -26.34 3.73
CA SER A 49 -15.82 -26.72 4.09
C SER A 49 -16.20 -26.34 5.54
N LYS A 50 -15.22 -26.09 6.41
CA LYS A 50 -15.40 -25.68 7.81
C LYS A 50 -15.23 -24.17 8.00
N ALA A 51 -14.93 -23.43 6.94
CA ALA A 51 -14.84 -21.97 6.97
C ALA A 51 -16.25 -21.36 6.98
N ASP A 52 -16.90 -21.43 8.13
CA ASP A 52 -18.24 -20.90 8.37
C ASP A 52 -18.24 -19.46 8.92
N LEU A 53 -19.42 -18.87 9.04
CA LEU A 53 -19.54 -17.50 9.53
C LEU A 53 -19.07 -17.31 10.98
N PRO A 54 -19.35 -18.20 11.95
CA PRO A 54 -18.81 -18.13 13.31
C PRO A 54 -17.27 -18.10 13.35
N LEU A 55 -16.59 -18.95 12.59
CA LEU A 55 -15.14 -18.96 12.49
C LEU A 55 -14.60 -17.63 11.94
N LEU A 56 -15.22 -17.12 10.88
CA LEU A 56 -14.83 -15.84 10.29
C LEU A 56 -15.05 -14.66 11.25
N GLN A 57 -16.11 -14.68 12.04
CA GLN A 57 -16.34 -13.68 13.09
C GLN A 57 -15.29 -13.76 14.20
N THR A 58 -14.90 -14.97 14.62
CA THR A 58 -13.81 -15.19 15.58
C THR A 58 -12.49 -14.65 15.04
N PHE A 59 -12.18 -14.92 13.78
CA PHE A 59 -11.00 -14.32 13.11
C PHE A 59 -11.04 -12.79 13.12
N ARG A 60 -12.17 -12.21 12.75
CA ARG A 60 -12.34 -10.75 12.80
C ARG A 60 -12.11 -10.19 14.20
N ASN A 61 -12.67 -10.83 15.22
CA ASN A 61 -12.53 -10.40 16.61
C ASN A 61 -11.08 -10.51 17.08
N SER A 62 -10.33 -11.53 16.66
CA SER A 62 -8.90 -11.65 16.97
C SER A 62 -8.07 -10.51 16.40
N LEU A 63 -8.42 -9.99 15.22
CA LEU A 63 -7.77 -8.82 14.64
C LEU A 63 -8.10 -7.50 15.36
N LEU A 64 -9.24 -7.45 16.04
CA LEU A 64 -9.73 -6.28 16.78
C LEU A 64 -9.29 -6.27 18.25
N SER A 65 -8.70 -7.36 18.75
CA SER A 65 -8.32 -7.48 20.15
C SER A 65 -7.36 -6.38 20.58
N PRO A 66 -7.68 -5.62 21.63
CA PRO A 66 -6.80 -4.60 22.17
C PRO A 66 -5.58 -5.20 22.89
N ASP A 67 -5.63 -6.48 23.27
CA ASP A 67 -4.58 -7.18 24.02
C ASP A 67 -3.42 -7.62 23.14
N SER A 68 -3.45 -7.31 21.82
CA SER A 68 -2.30 -7.57 20.97
C SER A 68 -1.17 -6.59 21.31
N LEU A 69 0.06 -7.11 21.43
CA LEU A 69 1.28 -6.32 21.65
C LEU A 69 1.43 -5.16 20.65
N HIS A 70 0.81 -5.27 19.49
CA HIS A 70 0.79 -4.26 18.42
C HIS A 70 -0.60 -4.17 17.81
N PRO A 71 -1.51 -3.35 18.36
CA PRO A 71 -2.87 -3.22 17.85
C PRO A 71 -2.87 -2.72 16.40
N LEU A 72 -3.64 -3.40 15.55
CA LEU A 72 -3.75 -3.05 14.15
C LEU A 72 -4.64 -1.83 13.95
N GLY A 73 -4.21 -0.92 13.08
CA GLY A 73 -5.09 0.16 12.64
C GLY A 73 -6.27 -0.35 11.81
N ASN A 74 -7.45 0.30 11.95
CA ASN A 74 -8.69 -0.06 11.26
C ASN A 74 -8.53 -0.21 9.73
N GLY A 75 -7.62 0.57 9.11
CA GLY A 75 -7.32 0.46 7.69
C GLY A 75 -6.66 -0.86 7.30
N THR A 76 -5.75 -1.36 8.15
CA THR A 76 -5.09 -2.66 7.95
C THR A 76 -6.07 -3.80 8.15
N ILE A 77 -6.85 -3.78 9.22
CA ILE A 77 -7.89 -4.79 9.50
C ILE A 77 -8.88 -4.85 8.34
N ARG A 78 -9.36 -3.70 7.88
CA ARG A 78 -10.25 -3.63 6.71
C ARG A 78 -9.62 -4.28 5.48
N CYS A 79 -8.35 -4.03 5.22
CA CYS A 79 -7.64 -4.63 4.09
C CYS A 79 -7.59 -6.16 4.22
N ILE A 80 -7.27 -6.70 5.41
CA ILE A 80 -7.25 -8.15 5.68
C ILE A 80 -8.62 -8.77 5.43
N LEU A 81 -9.71 -8.15 5.94
CA LEU A 81 -11.06 -8.64 5.76
C LEU A 81 -11.50 -8.64 4.28
N LEU A 82 -11.08 -7.62 3.51
CA LEU A 82 -11.32 -7.58 2.06
C LEU A 82 -10.57 -8.69 1.32
N LEU A 83 -9.34 -9.02 1.74
CA LEU A 83 -8.60 -10.15 1.16
C LEU A 83 -9.34 -11.47 1.44
N VAL A 84 -9.72 -11.73 2.70
CA VAL A 84 -10.47 -12.94 3.07
C VAL A 84 -11.75 -13.05 2.26
N ASN A 85 -12.53 -11.99 2.14
CA ASN A 85 -13.74 -11.99 1.31
C ASN A 85 -13.45 -12.30 -0.17
N SER A 86 -12.35 -11.79 -0.70
CA SER A 86 -11.95 -12.08 -2.09
C SER A 86 -11.54 -13.54 -2.30
N ILE A 87 -10.92 -14.15 -1.30
CA ILE A 87 -10.57 -15.59 -1.29
C ILE A 87 -11.84 -16.44 -1.22
N LEU A 88 -12.77 -16.11 -0.30
CA LEU A 88 -14.04 -16.79 -0.17
C LEU A 88 -14.91 -16.68 -1.44
N ARG A 89 -14.87 -15.53 -2.10
CA ARG A 89 -15.51 -15.36 -3.39
C ARG A 89 -14.92 -16.27 -4.45
N LEU A 90 -13.58 -16.39 -4.49
CA LEU A 90 -12.91 -17.32 -5.39
C LEU A 90 -13.35 -18.77 -5.15
N SER A 91 -13.56 -19.20 -3.89
CA SER A 91 -14.04 -20.54 -3.59
C SER A 91 -15.42 -20.83 -4.19
N TYR A 92 -16.30 -19.85 -4.19
CA TYR A 92 -17.60 -19.96 -4.82
C TYR A 92 -17.48 -19.99 -6.36
N GLU A 93 -16.71 -19.07 -6.93
CA GLU A 93 -16.49 -18.99 -8.38
C GLU A 93 -15.85 -20.26 -8.97
N THR A 94 -15.07 -20.98 -8.18
CA THR A 94 -14.43 -22.25 -8.57
C THR A 94 -15.25 -23.50 -8.18
N GLY A 95 -16.47 -23.31 -7.65
CA GLY A 95 -17.35 -24.42 -7.27
C GLY A 95 -16.92 -25.21 -6.03
N GLN A 96 -16.02 -24.65 -5.22
CA GLN A 96 -15.52 -25.29 -4.00
C GLN A 96 -16.50 -25.12 -2.82
N THR A 97 -17.36 -24.10 -2.87
CA THR A 97 -18.40 -23.85 -1.88
C THR A 97 -19.74 -23.53 -2.56
N ASN A 98 -20.84 -23.91 -1.92
CA ASN A 98 -22.20 -23.71 -2.46
C ASN A 98 -22.75 -22.31 -2.23
N GLY A 99 -22.03 -21.43 -1.52
CA GLY A 99 -22.48 -20.07 -1.21
C GLY A 99 -21.31 -19.15 -0.93
N ILE A 100 -21.55 -17.85 -1.08
CA ILE A 100 -20.56 -16.81 -0.76
C ILE A 100 -20.74 -16.43 0.72
N LEU A 101 -19.73 -16.77 1.52
CA LEU A 101 -19.60 -16.21 2.86
C LEU A 101 -19.04 -14.79 2.77
N TYR A 102 -19.60 -13.88 3.55
CA TYR A 102 -19.16 -12.49 3.56
C TYR A 102 -18.94 -11.99 4.99
N LEU A 103 -17.76 -11.45 5.22
CA LEU A 103 -17.36 -10.85 6.47
C LEU A 103 -17.33 -9.31 6.32
N PRO A 104 -18.27 -8.58 6.96
CA PRO A 104 -18.34 -7.14 6.76
C PRO A 104 -17.05 -6.42 7.16
N PRO A 105 -16.39 -5.68 6.23
CA PRO A 105 -15.17 -4.94 6.52
C PRO A 105 -15.46 -3.54 7.12
N ARG A 106 -16.69 -3.34 7.64
CA ARG A 106 -17.10 -2.07 8.24
C ARG A 106 -16.48 -1.90 9.61
N LEU A 107 -15.60 -0.93 9.73
CA LEU A 107 -14.96 -0.50 10.97
C LEU A 107 -15.13 1.01 11.11
N PRO A 108 -15.19 1.54 12.34
CA PRO A 108 -15.24 2.98 12.56
C PRO A 108 -14.09 3.68 11.85
N LYS A 109 -14.40 4.69 11.05
CA LYS A 109 -13.39 5.55 10.44
C LYS A 109 -13.00 6.62 11.47
N LYS A 110 -11.91 6.43 12.19
CA LYS A 110 -11.23 7.57 12.81
C LYS A 110 -10.49 8.29 11.68
N ARG A 111 -10.86 9.52 11.38
CA ARG A 111 -10.04 10.43 10.59
C ARG A 111 -9.16 11.18 11.58
N PRO A 112 -7.88 10.81 11.74
CA PRO A 112 -6.98 11.63 12.53
C PRO A 112 -6.92 13.01 11.88
N GLU A 113 -6.94 14.05 12.69
CA GLU A 113 -6.53 15.38 12.23
C GLU A 113 -5.08 15.27 11.74
N VAL A 114 -4.86 15.66 10.51
CA VAL A 114 -3.50 15.75 9.96
C VAL A 114 -2.96 17.10 10.43
N PRO A 115 -1.91 17.12 11.27
CA PRO A 115 -1.30 18.36 11.68
C PRO A 115 -0.74 19.06 10.43
N VAL A 116 -1.06 20.32 10.28
CA VAL A 116 -0.52 21.19 9.24
C VAL A 116 0.38 22.22 9.89
N PHE A 117 1.40 22.68 9.17
CA PHE A 117 2.25 23.76 9.66
C PHE A 117 1.43 25.04 9.85
N THR A 118 1.69 25.73 10.96
CA THR A 118 1.30 27.13 11.10
C THR A 118 2.12 27.99 10.15
N LEU A 119 1.68 29.19 9.86
CA LEU A 119 2.43 30.12 9.01
C LEU A 119 3.85 30.34 9.53
N GLN A 120 3.99 30.52 10.85
CA GLN A 120 5.27 30.73 11.51
C GLN A 120 6.21 29.49 11.37
N GLU A 121 5.70 28.29 11.54
CA GLU A 121 6.49 27.07 11.34
C GLU A 121 6.90 26.88 9.89
N GLN A 122 6.04 27.24 8.93
CA GLN A 122 6.35 27.22 7.52
C GLN A 122 7.48 28.22 7.20
N GLU A 123 7.39 29.46 7.68
CA GLU A 123 8.43 30.49 7.48
C GLU A 123 9.78 30.07 8.06
N GLN A 124 9.78 29.47 9.26
CA GLN A 124 11.01 28.94 9.87
C GLN A 124 11.64 27.81 9.04
N LEU A 125 10.81 26.89 8.55
CA LEU A 125 11.26 25.81 7.68
C LEU A 125 11.84 26.35 6.37
N GLU A 126 11.17 27.28 5.73
CA GLU A 126 11.63 27.90 4.49
C GLU A 126 12.95 28.65 4.67
N HIS A 127 13.07 29.39 5.77
CA HIS A 127 14.33 30.07 6.11
C HIS A 127 15.49 29.08 6.30
N TYR A 128 15.24 27.96 6.98
CA TYR A 128 16.24 26.90 7.14
C TYR A 128 16.62 26.30 5.78
N LEU A 129 15.65 25.92 4.98
CA LEU A 129 15.88 25.26 3.67
C LEU A 129 16.62 26.15 2.67
N THR A 130 16.40 27.47 2.70
CA THR A 130 17.10 28.43 1.83
C THR A 130 18.50 28.78 2.32
N ALA A 131 18.75 28.69 3.64
CA ALA A 131 20.06 28.91 4.21
C ALA A 131 21.02 27.72 4.03
N HIS A 132 20.51 26.53 3.73
CA HIS A 132 21.26 25.28 3.60
C HIS A 132 21.10 24.71 2.20
N THR A 133 22.20 24.61 1.44
CA THR A 133 22.23 24.23 0.01
C THR A 133 22.46 22.74 -0.23
N GLY A 134 21.93 21.87 0.61
CA GLY A 134 22.03 20.42 0.44
C GLY A 134 20.99 19.87 -0.53
N VAL A 135 21.26 18.71 -1.12
CA VAL A 135 20.29 18.03 -2.03
C VAL A 135 19.00 17.69 -1.31
N SER A 136 19.06 17.31 -0.03
CA SER A 136 17.87 16.98 0.76
C SER A 136 16.98 18.19 0.99
N GLU A 137 17.60 19.34 1.30
CA GLU A 137 16.93 20.61 1.52
C GLU A 137 16.26 21.10 0.23
N ALA A 138 16.95 21.04 -0.90
CA ALA A 138 16.40 21.39 -2.21
C ALA A 138 15.19 20.50 -2.58
N VAL A 139 15.27 19.19 -2.31
CA VAL A 139 14.18 18.24 -2.59
C VAL A 139 12.95 18.52 -1.69
N ILE A 140 13.17 18.84 -0.40
CA ILE A 140 12.09 19.18 0.52
C ILE A 140 11.43 20.50 0.09
N TYR A 141 12.24 21.52 -0.25
CA TYR A 141 11.75 22.81 -0.70
C TYR A 141 10.95 22.68 -2.00
N LEU A 142 11.47 21.92 -2.97
CA LEU A 142 10.75 21.57 -4.19
C LEU A 142 9.40 20.90 -3.88
N GLY A 143 9.38 19.95 -2.93
CA GLY A 143 8.18 19.23 -2.51
C GLY A 143 7.09 20.13 -1.93
N LEU A 144 7.48 21.13 -1.11
CA LEU A 144 6.56 22.10 -0.51
C LEU A 144 5.77 22.88 -1.55
N TYR A 145 6.44 23.33 -2.60
CA TYR A 145 5.82 24.23 -3.59
C TYR A 145 5.25 23.52 -4.82
N THR A 146 5.67 22.30 -5.10
CA THR A 146 5.16 21.54 -6.26
C THR A 146 4.10 20.51 -5.90
N GLY A 147 3.96 20.16 -4.62
CA GLY A 147 3.03 19.12 -4.17
C GLY A 147 3.36 17.73 -4.72
N LEU A 148 4.59 17.49 -5.15
CA LEU A 148 5.04 16.18 -5.61
C LEU A 148 5.02 15.17 -4.45
N ARG A 149 4.62 13.94 -4.77
CA ARG A 149 4.72 12.87 -3.77
C ARG A 149 6.17 12.50 -3.53
N VAL A 150 6.50 12.03 -2.31
CA VAL A 150 7.88 11.63 -1.95
C VAL A 150 8.49 10.68 -2.98
N GLY A 151 7.75 9.68 -3.44
CA GLY A 151 8.24 8.75 -4.46
C GLY A 151 8.47 9.39 -5.84
N GLU A 152 7.73 10.44 -6.19
CA GLU A 152 7.91 11.21 -7.43
C GLU A 152 9.14 12.11 -7.31
N LEU A 153 9.35 12.76 -6.16
CA LEU A 153 10.55 13.55 -5.85
C LEU A 153 11.82 12.69 -5.92
N CYS A 154 11.80 11.51 -5.27
CA CYS A 154 12.94 10.57 -5.31
C CYS A 154 13.21 9.96 -6.70
N ALA A 155 12.23 10.01 -7.60
CA ALA A 155 12.35 9.52 -8.97
C ALA A 155 12.67 10.61 -9.99
N LEU A 156 12.76 11.87 -9.54
CA LEU A 156 13.01 13.01 -10.44
C LEU A 156 14.41 12.94 -11.01
N ARG A 157 14.54 13.22 -12.33
CA ARG A 157 15.79 13.24 -13.06
C ARG A 157 15.98 14.59 -13.72
N TRP A 158 17.19 15.01 -13.92
CA TRP A 158 17.52 16.29 -14.57
C TRP A 158 16.88 16.45 -15.95
N GLU A 159 16.80 15.37 -16.73
CA GLU A 159 16.14 15.33 -18.04
C GLU A 159 14.63 15.66 -18.01
N ASN A 160 14.02 15.60 -16.83
CA ASN A 160 12.62 15.91 -16.62
C ASN A 160 12.37 17.29 -16.00
N ILE A 161 13.43 18.10 -15.85
CA ILE A 161 13.37 19.46 -15.32
C ILE A 161 13.64 20.43 -16.48
N HIS A 162 12.60 21.14 -16.87
CA HIS A 162 12.68 22.10 -18.00
C HIS A 162 12.76 23.51 -17.42
N PHE A 163 14.00 23.95 -17.14
CA PHE A 163 14.24 25.24 -16.49
C PHE A 163 13.77 26.42 -17.33
N SER A 164 14.02 26.43 -18.63
CA SER A 164 13.62 27.50 -19.56
C SER A 164 12.10 27.63 -19.63
N ASP A 165 11.41 26.51 -19.68
CA ASP A 165 9.95 26.48 -19.81
C ASP A 165 9.23 26.44 -18.45
N ARG A 166 10.00 26.37 -17.37
CA ARG A 166 9.54 26.38 -15.98
C ARG A 166 8.50 25.31 -15.67
N TYR A 167 8.80 24.04 -15.98
CA TYR A 167 7.99 22.92 -15.57
C TYR A 167 8.82 21.66 -15.26
N LEU A 168 8.23 20.78 -14.49
CA LEU A 168 8.70 19.43 -14.21
C LEU A 168 7.80 18.41 -14.91
N HIS A 169 8.39 17.38 -15.49
CA HIS A 169 7.64 16.26 -16.04
C HIS A 169 7.69 15.06 -15.10
N VAL A 170 6.58 14.78 -14.42
CA VAL A 170 6.44 13.63 -13.51
C VAL A 170 6.18 12.38 -14.32
N ARG A 171 7.19 11.51 -14.47
CA ARG A 171 7.13 10.28 -15.27
C ARG A 171 7.29 9.01 -14.44
N HIS A 172 7.92 9.10 -13.29
CA HIS A 172 8.31 7.94 -12.50
C HIS A 172 8.00 8.14 -11.02
N THR A 173 7.95 7.04 -10.30
CA THR A 173 7.93 7.02 -8.85
C THR A 173 8.85 5.92 -8.34
N VAL A 174 9.55 6.18 -7.25
CA VAL A 174 10.36 5.20 -6.53
C VAL A 174 9.60 4.72 -5.30
N GLN A 175 9.60 3.42 -5.08
CA GLN A 175 9.04 2.81 -3.89
C GLN A 175 10.05 1.80 -3.31
N ARG A 176 10.18 1.78 -1.99
CA ARG A 176 10.92 0.72 -1.30
C ARG A 176 9.98 -0.46 -1.05
N LEU A 177 10.26 -1.60 -1.64
CA LEU A 177 9.48 -2.82 -1.47
C LEU A 177 10.32 -3.91 -0.81
N THR A 178 9.68 -4.70 0.07
CA THR A 178 10.30 -5.90 0.64
C THR A 178 10.44 -6.96 -0.44
N ARG A 179 11.60 -7.56 -0.57
CA ARG A 179 11.83 -8.71 -1.45
C ARG A 179 11.11 -9.94 -0.90
N LEU A 180 10.48 -10.70 -1.78
CA LEU A 180 9.75 -11.91 -1.41
C LEU A 180 10.62 -13.17 -1.41
N ASP A 181 11.80 -13.08 -2.02
CA ASP A 181 12.75 -14.17 -2.21
C ASP A 181 13.83 -14.25 -1.12
N THR A 182 13.94 -13.21 -0.29
CA THR A 182 14.94 -13.11 0.77
C THR A 182 14.35 -12.59 2.06
N THR A 183 14.78 -13.16 3.20
CA THR A 183 14.40 -12.64 4.51
C THR A 183 14.97 -11.24 4.73
N HIS A 184 14.07 -10.26 4.94
CA HIS A 184 14.36 -8.92 5.43
C HIS A 184 15.11 -7.93 4.51
N LYS A 185 15.33 -8.25 3.24
CA LYS A 185 15.91 -7.26 2.30
C LYS A 185 14.81 -6.50 1.59
N SER A 186 14.96 -5.17 1.51
CA SER A 186 14.12 -4.30 0.71
C SER A 186 14.93 -3.73 -0.45
N GLU A 187 14.28 -3.43 -1.56
CA GLU A 187 14.89 -2.79 -2.72
C GLU A 187 14.10 -1.56 -3.16
N LEU A 188 14.78 -0.65 -3.81
CA LEU A 188 14.15 0.51 -4.44
C LEU A 188 13.71 0.14 -5.86
N ILE A 189 12.41 0.25 -6.11
CA ILE A 189 11.83 -0.06 -7.41
C ILE A 189 11.36 1.24 -8.05
N LEU A 190 11.96 1.54 -9.21
CA LEU A 190 11.49 2.59 -10.08
C LEU A 190 10.35 2.04 -10.93
N SER A 191 9.21 2.70 -10.89
CA SER A 191 8.04 2.33 -11.68
C SER A 191 7.49 3.52 -12.45
N GLY A 192 6.85 3.25 -13.57
CA GLY A 192 6.07 4.23 -14.30
C GLY A 192 4.82 4.65 -13.52
N PRO A 193 4.11 5.68 -14.00
CA PRO A 193 2.90 6.17 -13.36
C PRO A 193 1.81 5.10 -13.36
N LYS A 194 1.10 4.97 -12.22
CA LYS A 194 -0.01 4.01 -12.05
C LYS A 194 -1.23 4.32 -12.93
N SER A 195 -1.36 5.54 -13.37
CA SER A 195 -2.46 6.03 -14.22
C SER A 195 -1.96 7.09 -15.18
N ILE A 196 -2.68 7.31 -16.26
CA ILE A 196 -2.40 8.38 -17.23
C ILE A 196 -2.33 9.74 -16.53
N SER A 197 -3.20 10.01 -15.56
CA SER A 197 -3.23 11.25 -14.77
C SER A 197 -2.01 11.43 -13.84
N SER A 198 -1.24 10.38 -13.60
CA SER A 198 0.01 10.49 -12.82
C SER A 198 1.19 10.92 -13.68
N ASN A 199 1.10 10.78 -15.02
CA ASN A 199 2.04 11.38 -15.96
C ASN A 199 1.55 12.82 -16.23
N ARG A 200 2.23 13.81 -15.65
CA ARG A 200 1.77 15.19 -15.67
C ARG A 200 2.92 16.17 -15.69
N LEU A 201 2.64 17.35 -16.21
CA LEU A 201 3.50 18.51 -16.07
C LEU A 201 3.13 19.30 -14.80
N VAL A 202 4.12 19.71 -14.05
CA VAL A 202 3.95 20.50 -12.83
C VAL A 202 4.72 21.82 -13.02
N PRO A 203 4.08 22.98 -12.86
CA PRO A 203 4.77 24.27 -12.97
C PRO A 203 5.91 24.38 -11.95
N LEU A 204 7.02 24.96 -12.37
CA LEU A 204 8.15 25.27 -11.53
C LEU A 204 8.17 26.77 -11.25
N PRO A 205 7.82 27.20 -10.03
CA PRO A 205 7.86 28.62 -9.66
C PRO A 205 9.26 29.22 -9.85
N ALA A 206 9.32 30.47 -10.30
CA ALA A 206 10.57 31.12 -10.65
C ALA A 206 11.57 31.23 -9.48
N PHE A 207 11.06 31.37 -8.25
CA PHE A 207 11.90 31.44 -7.04
C PHE A 207 12.58 30.14 -6.66
N LEU A 208 12.20 29.00 -7.27
CA LEU A 208 12.86 27.71 -7.08
C LEU A 208 14.05 27.49 -8.03
N LEU A 209 14.26 28.36 -9.02
CA LEU A 209 15.32 28.20 -10.03
C LEU A 209 16.76 28.38 -9.48
N PRO A 210 17.01 29.17 -8.44
CA PRO A 210 18.35 29.37 -7.88
C PRO A 210 18.84 28.27 -6.92
N ILE A 211 18.06 27.20 -6.69
CA ILE A 211 18.33 26.20 -5.66
C ILE A 211 19.26 25.09 -6.15
#